data_d9af6cf8206009e9e4b98882bb6ddb1c
#
_entry.id   d9af6cf8206009e9e4b98882bb6ddb1c
#
_cell.length_a   1.000
_cell.length_b   1.000
_cell.length_c   1.000
_cell.angle_alpha   90.00
_cell.angle_beta   90.00
_cell.angle_gamma   90.00
#
_symmetry.space_group_name_H-M   'P 1'
#
loop_
_entity.id
_entity.type
_entity.pdbx_description
1 polymer ?
#
loop_
_entity_poly.entity_id
_entity_poly.type
_entity_poly.pdbx_seq_one_letter_code
_entity_poly.pdbx_strand_id
1 'polypeptide(L)'
;LMGFTNAQGEPASWDDMAVTFTDSGGRTLNTIFCNLNKKRPNINTRFTEDDRLTPEAHDLLFAYTLDVLKENITQNNKRSKITSARYFLCGLDENVASASLETIQHVIDSRTHHTSLGAFIGWLHRHKMLPKSCQPHINTTVKSIRNKSGDDALATEKNKLPSEKVLLALGAIFHDVIPPYQDDDNNSIDAWQPLITATKEQRDSYSCTMAALGMASPNRIGTEQVLLTTQRIQRHTQVVDGQEQTVHYLNWRGSKGYKDNQNHINAEMAESVDRALHYTLLATEPARALVRFYRKPTRPLKDVLGDFKPSDENIALLKPSMNKPTLLLRLGLLLGFFDGRDKCVRFSPDTKGAID
;
A
#
# COMPACT_ATOMS: atom_id res chain seq x y z
N LEU A 1 24.09 -13.46 12.93
CA LEU A 1 22.82 -12.74 12.72
C LEU A 1 23.00 -11.49 11.84
N MET A 2 23.70 -11.63 10.70
CA MET A 2 23.81 -10.52 9.74
C MET A 2 22.41 -10.02 9.33
N GLY A 3 22.21 -8.71 9.41
CA GLY A 3 20.94 -8.06 9.03
C GLY A 3 19.89 -7.98 10.15
N PHE A 4 20.24 -8.39 11.38
CA PHE A 4 19.37 -8.25 12.52
C PHE A 4 19.90 -7.18 13.47
N THR A 5 19.00 -6.35 13.97
CA THR A 5 19.29 -5.36 15.02
C THR A 5 18.32 -5.55 16.17
N ASN A 6 18.77 -5.27 17.39
CA ASN A 6 17.93 -5.23 18.58
C ASN A 6 17.07 -3.94 18.61
N ALA A 7 16.30 -3.75 19.67
CA ALA A 7 15.45 -2.57 19.85
C ALA A 7 16.25 -1.24 19.94
N GLN A 8 17.53 -1.30 20.25
CA GLN A 8 18.45 -0.16 20.34
C GLN A 8 19.15 0.16 19.01
N GLY A 9 18.95 -0.69 17.98
CA GLY A 9 19.60 -0.56 16.69
C GLY A 9 21.01 -1.17 16.61
N GLU A 10 21.44 -1.88 17.65
CA GLU A 10 22.70 -2.60 17.71
C GLU A 10 22.56 -4.00 17.06
N PRO A 11 23.66 -4.67 16.71
CA PRO A 11 23.60 -6.04 16.22
C PRO A 11 22.86 -6.95 17.21
N ALA A 12 21.87 -7.69 16.74
CA ALA A 12 21.05 -8.54 17.57
C ALA A 12 21.84 -9.73 18.14
N SER A 13 21.58 -10.05 19.41
CA SER A 13 21.97 -11.29 20.07
C SER A 13 20.91 -12.37 19.90
N TRP A 14 21.30 -13.64 20.14
CA TRP A 14 20.34 -14.75 20.17
C TRP A 14 19.30 -14.59 21.28
N ASP A 15 19.69 -14.00 22.39
CA ASP A 15 18.86 -13.85 23.60
C ASP A 15 17.94 -12.61 23.57
N ASP A 16 17.96 -11.84 22.49
CA ASP A 16 17.13 -10.64 22.38
C ASP A 16 15.65 -11.00 22.26
N MET A 17 14.82 -10.41 23.11
CA MET A 17 13.36 -10.62 23.09
C MET A 17 12.64 -9.89 21.93
N ALA A 18 13.30 -8.98 21.25
CA ALA A 18 12.76 -8.28 20.10
C ALA A 18 13.88 -7.93 19.13
N VAL A 19 13.71 -8.31 17.88
CA VAL A 19 14.68 -8.02 16.82
C VAL A 19 14.01 -7.47 15.58
N THR A 20 14.74 -6.63 14.86
CA THR A 20 14.35 -6.11 13.56
C THR A 20 15.24 -6.75 12.49
N PHE A 21 14.62 -7.39 11.52
CA PHE A 21 15.30 -7.88 10.33
C PHE A 21 15.10 -6.86 9.20
N THR A 22 16.19 -6.52 8.50
CA THR A 22 16.16 -5.68 7.30
C THR A 22 16.59 -6.51 6.11
N ASP A 23 15.72 -6.61 5.09
CA ASP A 23 16.05 -7.34 3.86
C ASP A 23 16.95 -6.50 2.94
N SER A 24 17.47 -7.13 1.88
CA SER A 24 18.33 -6.47 0.88
C SER A 24 17.65 -5.30 0.14
N GLY A 25 16.32 -5.22 0.19
CA GLY A 25 15.52 -4.11 -0.35
C GLY A 25 15.24 -3.00 0.67
N GLY A 26 15.84 -3.05 1.87
CA GLY A 26 15.64 -2.06 2.94
C GLY A 26 14.29 -2.18 3.67
N ARG A 27 13.52 -3.24 3.45
CA ARG A 27 12.24 -3.46 4.13
C ARG A 27 12.48 -4.13 5.47
N THR A 28 11.84 -3.63 6.51
CA THR A 28 12.01 -4.11 7.88
C THR A 28 10.87 -5.02 8.31
N LEU A 29 11.21 -6.06 9.09
CA LEU A 29 10.29 -6.94 9.79
C LEU A 29 10.67 -7.00 11.26
N ASN A 30 9.81 -6.46 12.11
CA ASN A 30 9.96 -6.58 13.55
C ASN A 30 9.41 -7.91 14.04
N THR A 31 10.20 -8.68 14.74
CA THR A 31 9.85 -9.96 15.35
C THR A 31 10.05 -9.89 16.85
N ILE A 32 9.20 -10.55 17.59
CA ILE A 32 9.15 -10.49 19.05
C ILE A 32 9.14 -11.91 19.60
N PHE A 33 10.03 -12.19 20.53
CA PHE A 33 10.29 -13.50 21.14
C PHE A 33 9.98 -13.48 22.63
N CYS A 34 8.77 -13.04 22.99
CA CYS A 34 8.36 -12.96 24.39
C CYS A 34 7.03 -13.65 24.64
N ASN A 35 6.77 -13.99 25.88
CA ASN A 35 5.50 -14.51 26.36
C ASN A 35 4.46 -13.39 26.41
N LEU A 36 3.29 -13.63 25.79
CA LEU A 36 2.27 -12.61 25.57
C LEU A 36 1.02 -12.83 26.41
N ASN A 37 1.11 -12.79 27.67
CA ASN A 37 -0.11 -12.82 28.49
C ASN A 37 -0.79 -11.45 28.62
N LYS A 38 -0.18 -10.36 28.19
CA LYS A 38 -0.73 -8.98 28.33
C LYS A 38 -0.34 -8.11 27.16
N LYS A 39 -1.33 -7.56 26.41
CA LYS A 39 -1.19 -6.54 25.35
C LYS A 39 -0.28 -6.93 24.15
N ARG A 40 -0.61 -6.44 22.96
CA ARG A 40 0.21 -6.63 21.75
C ARG A 40 1.53 -5.89 21.92
N PRO A 41 2.65 -6.56 22.15
CA PRO A 41 3.93 -5.89 22.25
C PRO A 41 4.36 -5.41 20.86
N ASN A 42 5.11 -4.34 20.83
CA ASN A 42 5.84 -3.86 19.67
C ASN A 42 7.33 -3.81 20.00
N ILE A 43 8.17 -3.48 19.01
CA ILE A 43 9.61 -3.42 19.17
C ILE A 43 10.06 -2.45 20.29
N ASN A 44 9.24 -1.45 20.59
CA ASN A 44 9.51 -0.43 21.61
C ASN A 44 8.93 -0.81 22.99
N THR A 45 8.30 -1.98 23.11
CA THR A 45 7.81 -2.46 24.41
C THR A 45 9.00 -2.75 25.30
N ARG A 46 8.98 -2.24 26.53
CA ARG A 46 9.99 -2.57 27.53
C ARG A 46 9.68 -3.96 28.08
N PHE A 47 10.52 -4.93 27.74
CA PHE A 47 10.43 -6.31 28.19
C PHE A 47 11.17 -6.47 29.52
N THR A 48 10.68 -7.38 30.38
CA THR A 48 11.29 -7.82 31.60
C THR A 48 11.68 -9.30 31.47
N GLU A 49 12.45 -9.82 32.43
CA GLU A 49 12.79 -11.26 32.46
C GLU A 49 11.54 -12.15 32.52
N ASP A 50 10.47 -11.70 33.20
CA ASP A 50 9.19 -12.42 33.29
C ASP A 50 8.45 -12.53 31.95
N ASP A 51 8.84 -11.71 30.97
CA ASP A 51 8.27 -11.76 29.62
C ASP A 51 9.01 -12.77 28.72
N ARG A 52 10.06 -13.42 29.18
CA ARG A 52 10.81 -14.40 28.38
C ARG A 52 9.97 -15.64 28.10
N LEU A 53 10.15 -16.17 26.91
CA LEU A 53 9.77 -17.55 26.62
C LEU A 53 10.70 -18.52 27.37
N THR A 54 10.28 -19.76 27.55
CA THR A 54 11.22 -20.80 27.97
C THR A 54 12.37 -20.86 26.94
N PRO A 55 13.59 -21.22 27.35
CA PRO A 55 14.74 -21.28 26.44
C PRO A 55 14.44 -22.11 25.19
N GLU A 56 13.82 -23.27 25.35
CA GLU A 56 13.46 -24.15 24.24
C GLU A 56 12.42 -23.52 23.28
N ALA A 57 11.40 -22.85 23.83
CA ALA A 57 10.40 -22.17 23.02
C ALA A 57 10.99 -20.97 22.26
N HIS A 58 11.91 -20.25 22.91
CA HIS A 58 12.66 -19.17 22.30
C HIS A 58 13.50 -19.67 21.13
N ASP A 59 14.30 -20.71 21.35
CA ASP A 59 15.16 -21.31 20.33
C ASP A 59 14.38 -21.83 19.13
N LEU A 60 13.26 -22.53 19.40
CA LEU A 60 12.37 -23.02 18.34
C LEU A 60 11.77 -21.86 17.51
N LEU A 61 11.29 -20.82 18.20
CA LEU A 61 10.70 -19.68 17.51
C LEU A 61 11.73 -18.92 16.68
N PHE A 62 12.95 -18.78 17.23
CA PHE A 62 14.04 -18.09 16.53
C PHE A 62 14.48 -18.88 15.31
N ALA A 63 14.70 -20.20 15.44
CA ALA A 63 15.05 -21.08 14.33
C ALA A 63 13.98 -21.07 13.23
N TYR A 64 12.70 -21.17 13.62
CA TYR A 64 11.59 -21.05 12.67
C TYR A 64 11.56 -19.69 11.98
N THR A 65 11.83 -18.62 12.70
CA THR A 65 11.89 -17.26 12.14
C THR A 65 12.96 -17.17 11.06
N LEU A 66 14.16 -17.71 11.30
CA LEU A 66 15.24 -17.71 10.31
C LEU A 66 14.83 -18.43 9.02
N ASP A 67 14.10 -19.54 9.12
CA ASP A 67 13.63 -20.27 7.93
C ASP A 67 12.49 -19.53 7.22
N VAL A 68 11.55 -18.94 7.94
CA VAL A 68 10.49 -18.12 7.35
C VAL A 68 11.04 -16.90 6.62
N LEU A 69 12.13 -16.31 7.10
CA LEU A 69 12.76 -15.16 6.45
C LEU A 69 13.35 -15.51 5.08
N LYS A 70 13.78 -16.77 4.85
CA LYS A 70 14.27 -17.26 3.57
C LYS A 70 13.17 -17.49 2.54
N GLU A 71 11.90 -17.61 2.98
CA GLU A 71 10.78 -17.85 2.08
C GLU A 71 10.50 -16.64 1.17
N ASN A 72 10.17 -16.91 -0.10
CA ASN A 72 9.77 -15.88 -1.06
C ASN A 72 8.27 -15.53 -0.92
N ILE A 73 7.90 -14.95 0.21
CA ILE A 73 6.53 -14.51 0.52
C ILE A 73 6.55 -13.06 1.04
N THR A 74 5.36 -12.44 1.08
CA THR A 74 5.24 -11.05 1.55
C THR A 74 5.60 -10.91 3.03
N GLN A 75 6.09 -9.74 3.45
CA GLN A 75 6.43 -9.44 4.85
C GLN A 75 5.25 -9.69 5.82
N ASN A 76 4.03 -9.37 5.38
CA ASN A 76 2.84 -9.65 6.17
C ASN A 76 2.61 -11.15 6.39
N ASN A 77 2.87 -11.98 5.38
CA ASN A 77 2.75 -13.42 5.52
C ASN A 77 3.85 -13.97 6.43
N LYS A 78 5.09 -13.47 6.33
CA LYS A 78 6.19 -13.81 7.26
C LYS A 78 5.80 -13.48 8.68
N ARG A 79 5.34 -12.25 8.93
CA ARG A 79 4.86 -11.81 10.24
C ARG A 79 3.74 -12.70 10.79
N SER A 80 2.76 -13.05 9.96
CA SER A 80 1.65 -13.91 10.35
C SER A 80 2.13 -15.29 10.78
N LYS A 81 3.05 -15.92 10.04
CA LYS A 81 3.63 -17.22 10.39
C LYS A 81 4.36 -17.18 11.72
N ILE A 82 5.26 -16.20 11.92
CA ILE A 82 6.06 -16.06 13.15
C ILE A 82 5.14 -15.76 14.34
N THR A 83 4.19 -14.86 14.18
CA THR A 83 3.23 -14.50 15.25
C THR A 83 2.37 -15.71 15.65
N SER A 84 1.89 -16.51 14.70
CA SER A 84 1.11 -17.71 14.99
C SER A 84 1.93 -18.76 15.75
N ALA A 85 3.20 -18.97 15.37
CA ALA A 85 4.11 -19.87 16.07
C ALA A 85 4.37 -19.40 17.50
N ARG A 86 4.62 -18.09 17.68
CA ARG A 86 4.80 -17.51 18.99
C ARG A 86 3.59 -17.72 19.91
N TYR A 87 2.39 -17.43 19.43
CA TYR A 87 1.16 -17.62 20.21
C TYR A 87 0.96 -19.08 20.63
N PHE A 88 1.30 -20.02 19.76
CA PHE A 88 1.26 -21.44 20.08
C PHE A 88 2.25 -21.78 21.20
N LEU A 89 3.52 -21.37 21.04
CA LEU A 89 4.57 -21.63 22.02
C LEU A 89 4.30 -20.96 23.38
N CYS A 90 3.72 -19.76 23.39
CA CYS A 90 3.29 -19.09 24.63
C CYS A 90 2.14 -19.82 25.36
N GLY A 91 1.43 -20.70 24.70
CA GLY A 91 0.33 -21.46 25.30
C GLY A 91 0.75 -22.84 25.77
N LEU A 92 1.96 -23.28 25.41
CA LEU A 92 2.50 -24.56 25.80
C LEU A 92 3.34 -24.38 27.07
N ASP A 93 2.89 -24.93 28.17
CA ASP A 93 3.62 -24.88 29.47
C ASP A 93 4.72 -25.93 29.55
N GLU A 94 4.90 -26.73 28.49
CA GLU A 94 5.88 -27.80 28.38
C GLU A 94 6.64 -27.79 27.06
N ASN A 95 7.70 -28.58 26.95
CA ASN A 95 8.48 -28.70 25.71
C ASN A 95 7.63 -29.33 24.61
N VAL A 96 7.70 -28.77 23.40
CA VAL A 96 6.97 -29.28 22.21
C VAL A 96 7.24 -30.76 21.95
N ALA A 97 8.45 -31.24 22.18
CA ALA A 97 8.83 -32.61 21.91
C ALA A 97 8.22 -33.62 22.92
N SER A 98 7.88 -33.18 24.12
CA SER A 98 7.26 -34.00 25.17
C SER A 98 5.73 -33.80 25.28
N ALA A 99 5.21 -32.76 24.64
CA ALA A 99 3.81 -32.43 24.73
C ALA A 99 2.91 -33.52 24.11
N SER A 100 1.83 -33.87 24.81
CA SER A 100 0.84 -34.80 24.31
C SER A 100 0.02 -34.18 23.18
N LEU A 101 -0.57 -35.03 22.32
CA LEU A 101 -1.50 -34.55 21.29
C LEU A 101 -2.67 -33.77 21.91
N GLU A 102 -3.11 -34.18 23.08
CA GLU A 102 -4.23 -33.57 23.81
C GLU A 102 -3.87 -32.17 24.30
N THR A 103 -2.68 -31.99 24.87
CA THR A 103 -2.15 -30.69 25.28
C THR A 103 -2.01 -29.75 24.07
N ILE A 104 -1.41 -30.24 22.99
CA ILE A 104 -1.24 -29.47 21.74
C ILE A 104 -2.58 -29.04 21.18
N GLN A 105 -3.57 -29.97 21.14
CA GLN A 105 -4.91 -29.67 20.65
C GLN A 105 -5.63 -28.64 21.52
N HIS A 106 -5.51 -28.76 22.85
CA HIS A 106 -6.08 -27.79 23.79
C HIS A 106 -5.52 -26.38 23.57
N VAL A 107 -4.20 -26.26 23.38
CA VAL A 107 -3.55 -24.96 23.07
C VAL A 107 -4.06 -24.39 21.75
N ILE A 108 -4.23 -25.23 20.72
CA ILE A 108 -4.77 -24.82 19.43
C ILE A 108 -6.21 -24.32 19.57
N ASP A 109 -7.06 -25.06 20.28
CA ASP A 109 -8.48 -24.74 20.41
C ASP A 109 -8.74 -23.52 21.31
N SER A 110 -7.85 -23.25 22.26
CA SER A 110 -7.93 -22.09 23.16
C SER A 110 -7.54 -20.76 22.51
N ARG A 111 -6.98 -20.77 21.30
CA ARG A 111 -6.42 -19.59 20.65
C ARG A 111 -7.18 -19.19 19.38
N THR A 112 -7.25 -17.90 19.12
CA THR A 112 -8.03 -17.32 17.99
C THR A 112 -7.23 -17.10 16.70
N HIS A 113 -5.92 -17.33 16.69
CA HIS A 113 -5.03 -17.01 15.56
C HIS A 113 -4.39 -18.26 14.94
N HIS A 114 -5.16 -18.98 14.11
CA HIS A 114 -4.71 -20.25 13.51
C HIS A 114 -4.23 -20.14 12.06
N THR A 115 -4.36 -18.98 11.43
CA THR A 115 -4.26 -18.82 9.96
C THR A 115 -2.95 -19.30 9.35
N SER A 116 -1.87 -19.32 10.13
CA SER A 116 -0.53 -19.74 9.66
C SER A 116 0.10 -20.81 10.56
N LEU A 117 -0.64 -21.33 11.53
CA LEU A 117 -0.13 -22.31 12.50
C LEU A 117 0.22 -23.63 11.83
N GLY A 118 -0.55 -24.06 10.81
CA GLY A 118 -0.26 -25.26 10.04
C GLY A 118 1.11 -25.27 9.40
N ALA A 119 1.64 -24.11 9.04
CA ALA A 119 3.00 -23.99 8.51
C ALA A 119 4.05 -24.30 9.60
N PHE A 120 3.82 -23.85 10.83
CA PHE A 120 4.71 -24.12 11.95
C PHE A 120 4.65 -25.59 12.37
N ILE A 121 3.49 -26.17 12.53
CA ILE A 121 3.32 -27.61 12.84
C ILE A 121 3.99 -28.48 11.74
N GLY A 122 3.80 -28.15 10.47
CA GLY A 122 4.46 -28.82 9.37
C GLY A 122 6.00 -28.66 9.40
N TRP A 123 6.49 -27.50 9.89
CA TRP A 123 7.93 -27.28 10.10
C TRP A 123 8.47 -28.15 11.22
N LEU A 124 7.76 -28.24 12.37
CA LEU A 124 8.13 -29.10 13.50
C LEU A 124 8.20 -30.58 13.07
N HIS A 125 7.26 -31.06 12.27
CA HIS A 125 7.29 -32.42 11.71
C HIS A 125 8.50 -32.67 10.79
N ARG A 126 8.81 -31.71 9.90
CA ARG A 126 9.98 -31.82 8.99
C ARG A 126 11.29 -31.92 9.77
N HIS A 127 11.40 -31.20 10.88
CA HIS A 127 12.59 -31.19 11.73
C HIS A 127 12.54 -32.25 12.83
N LYS A 128 11.56 -33.17 12.79
CA LYS A 128 11.38 -34.27 13.75
C LYS A 128 11.24 -33.79 15.22
N MET A 129 10.75 -32.56 15.41
CA MET A 129 10.44 -31.98 16.71
C MET A 129 9.07 -32.43 17.24
N LEU A 130 8.19 -32.89 16.33
CA LEU A 130 6.91 -33.54 16.63
C LEU A 130 6.89 -34.94 16.02
N PRO A 131 6.42 -35.96 16.77
CA PRO A 131 6.20 -37.29 16.21
C PRO A 131 5.17 -37.28 15.07
N LYS A 132 5.35 -38.14 14.08
CA LYS A 132 4.41 -38.26 12.96
C LYS A 132 3.00 -38.67 13.41
N SER A 133 2.88 -39.35 14.53
CA SER A 133 1.58 -39.70 15.16
C SER A 133 0.85 -38.50 15.75
N CYS A 134 1.57 -37.45 16.09
CA CYS A 134 0.98 -36.21 16.60
C CYS A 134 0.45 -35.36 15.44
N GLN A 135 -0.81 -35.55 15.08
CA GLN A 135 -1.49 -34.82 13.99
C GLN A 135 -2.62 -33.96 14.58
N PRO A 136 -2.32 -32.77 15.13
CA PRO A 136 -3.35 -31.93 15.70
C PRO A 136 -4.30 -31.42 14.62
N HIS A 137 -5.58 -31.35 14.95
CA HIS A 137 -6.58 -30.75 14.07
C HIS A 137 -6.48 -29.23 14.15
N ILE A 138 -5.95 -28.61 13.10
CA ILE A 138 -5.92 -27.16 12.99
C ILE A 138 -7.20 -26.74 12.31
N ASN A 139 -8.12 -26.23 13.09
CA ASN A 139 -9.33 -25.65 12.54
C ASN A 139 -8.96 -24.38 11.77
N THR A 140 -8.82 -24.48 10.46
CA THR A 140 -8.56 -23.33 9.59
C THR A 140 -9.81 -22.45 9.44
N THR A 141 -10.57 -22.32 10.49
CA THR A 141 -11.89 -21.72 10.60
C THR A 141 -11.96 -20.20 10.40
N VAL A 142 -11.05 -19.63 9.66
CA VAL A 142 -11.44 -18.47 8.84
C VAL A 142 -12.53 -18.88 7.83
N LYS A 143 -12.62 -20.17 7.49
CA LYS A 143 -13.76 -20.72 6.75
C LYS A 143 -15.07 -20.71 7.54
N SER A 144 -15.08 -20.89 8.85
CA SER A 144 -16.33 -20.91 9.63
C SER A 144 -16.95 -19.53 9.84
N ILE A 145 -16.15 -18.47 9.82
CA ILE A 145 -16.70 -17.09 9.75
C ILE A 145 -17.30 -16.83 8.36
N ARG A 146 -16.81 -17.49 7.31
CA ARG A 146 -17.37 -17.42 5.95
C ARG A 146 -18.56 -18.39 5.74
N ASN A 147 -18.69 -19.41 6.56
CA ASN A 147 -19.82 -20.35 6.57
C ASN A 147 -20.88 -19.98 7.62
N LYS A 148 -20.95 -18.74 8.06
CA LYS A 148 -22.17 -18.22 8.68
C LYS A 148 -23.33 -18.48 7.73
N SER A 149 -24.46 -18.84 8.25
CA SER A 149 -25.71 -19.09 7.49
C SER A 149 -25.87 -17.97 6.44
N GLY A 150 -26.44 -18.29 5.29
CA GLY A 150 -26.54 -17.34 4.17
C GLY A 150 -27.07 -15.97 4.59
N ASP A 151 -27.97 -15.92 5.57
CA ASP A 151 -28.56 -14.69 6.11
C ASP A 151 -27.56 -13.84 6.92
N ASP A 152 -26.71 -14.46 7.73
CA ASP A 152 -25.65 -13.78 8.49
C ASP A 152 -24.51 -13.29 7.59
N ALA A 153 -24.24 -14.02 6.51
CA ALA A 153 -23.27 -13.60 5.49
C ALA A 153 -23.80 -12.40 4.72
N LEU A 154 -25.06 -12.44 4.28
CA LEU A 154 -25.76 -11.36 3.60
C LEU A 154 -25.87 -10.10 4.48
N ALA A 155 -26.22 -10.26 5.76
CA ALA A 155 -26.27 -9.15 6.71
C ALA A 155 -24.87 -8.53 6.93
N THR A 156 -23.82 -9.36 7.01
CA THR A 156 -22.45 -8.90 7.16
C THR A 156 -21.96 -8.22 5.88
N GLU A 157 -22.36 -8.65 4.70
CA GLU A 157 -22.05 -8.01 3.42
C GLU A 157 -22.80 -6.70 3.24
N LYS A 158 -24.09 -6.65 3.56
CA LYS A 158 -24.90 -5.42 3.56
C LYS A 158 -24.30 -4.36 4.49
N ASN A 159 -23.81 -4.74 5.66
CA ASN A 159 -23.18 -3.83 6.62
C ASN A 159 -21.79 -3.33 6.18
N LYS A 160 -21.18 -3.94 5.16
CA LYS A 160 -19.93 -3.47 4.56
C LYS A 160 -20.14 -2.46 3.44
N LEU A 161 -21.33 -2.41 2.87
CA LEU A 161 -21.65 -1.42 1.84
C LEU A 161 -21.90 -0.07 2.50
N PRO A 162 -21.37 1.01 1.93
CA PRO A 162 -21.70 2.35 2.41
C PRO A 162 -23.21 2.61 2.28
N SER A 163 -23.75 3.38 3.20
CA SER A 163 -25.16 3.79 3.10
C SER A 163 -25.38 4.68 1.88
N GLU A 164 -26.62 4.74 1.39
CA GLU A 164 -27.01 5.63 0.29
C GLU A 164 -26.59 7.09 0.54
N LYS A 165 -26.74 7.57 1.77
CA LYS A 165 -26.27 8.91 2.17
C LYS A 165 -24.77 9.11 1.91
N VAL A 166 -23.95 8.11 2.18
CA VAL A 166 -22.51 8.17 1.96
C VAL A 166 -22.21 8.19 0.47
N LEU A 167 -22.93 7.39 -0.33
CA LEU A 167 -22.76 7.39 -1.78
C LEU A 167 -23.15 8.72 -2.42
N LEU A 168 -24.26 9.30 -1.99
CA LEU A 168 -24.70 10.64 -2.44
C LEU A 168 -23.69 11.73 -2.03
N ALA A 169 -23.19 11.67 -0.80
CA ALA A 169 -22.15 12.61 -0.35
C ALA A 169 -20.85 12.48 -1.13
N LEU A 170 -20.42 11.25 -1.46
CA LEU A 170 -19.26 11.02 -2.33
C LEU A 170 -19.47 11.58 -3.73
N GLY A 171 -20.67 11.42 -4.28
CA GLY A 171 -21.04 12.02 -5.57
C GLY A 171 -20.99 13.55 -5.56
N ALA A 172 -21.50 14.18 -4.51
CA ALA A 172 -21.43 15.64 -4.35
C ALA A 172 -19.95 16.10 -4.24
N ILE A 173 -19.17 15.47 -3.38
CA ILE A 173 -17.72 15.77 -3.26
C ILE A 173 -17.01 15.57 -4.60
N PHE A 174 -17.35 14.53 -5.35
CA PHE A 174 -16.76 14.30 -6.66
C PHE A 174 -17.04 15.49 -7.62
N HIS A 175 -18.26 15.99 -7.65
CA HIS A 175 -18.62 17.14 -8.50
C HIS A 175 -17.95 18.44 -8.05
N ASP A 176 -17.72 18.62 -6.74
CA ASP A 176 -17.01 19.79 -6.20
C ASP A 176 -15.51 19.76 -6.53
N VAL A 177 -14.92 18.56 -6.58
CA VAL A 177 -13.46 18.39 -6.74
C VAL A 177 -13.05 18.19 -8.19
N ILE A 178 -13.87 17.46 -8.97
CA ILE A 178 -13.61 17.19 -10.39
C ILE A 178 -14.53 18.09 -11.23
N PRO A 179 -14.00 19.18 -11.78
CA PRO A 179 -14.83 20.11 -12.56
C PRO A 179 -15.45 19.42 -13.79
N PRO A 180 -16.61 19.89 -14.27
CA PRO A 180 -17.19 19.43 -15.51
C PRO A 180 -16.24 19.72 -16.68
N TYR A 181 -16.37 18.98 -17.77
CA TYR A 181 -15.73 19.37 -19.02
C TYR A 181 -16.20 20.78 -19.38
N GLN A 182 -15.27 21.67 -19.60
CA GLN A 182 -15.59 22.95 -20.23
C GLN A 182 -15.62 22.70 -21.74
N ASP A 183 -16.53 23.40 -22.41
CA ASP A 183 -16.87 23.18 -23.83
C ASP A 183 -15.71 22.79 -24.75
N ASP A 184 -16.03 22.10 -25.81
CA ASP A 184 -15.23 21.22 -26.68
C ASP A 184 -13.79 21.63 -27.06
N ASP A 185 -13.44 22.89 -26.96
CA ASP A 185 -12.10 23.40 -27.30
C ASP A 185 -11.18 23.56 -26.06
N ASN A 186 -11.68 23.41 -24.84
CA ASN A 186 -10.97 23.73 -23.60
C ASN A 186 -10.58 22.53 -22.72
N ASN A 187 -10.42 21.36 -23.29
CA ASN A 187 -9.72 20.24 -22.63
C ASN A 187 -8.21 20.51 -22.46
N SER A 188 -7.78 21.76 -22.61
CA SER A 188 -6.40 22.16 -22.46
C SER A 188 -6.04 22.29 -20.99
N ILE A 189 -4.82 21.94 -20.67
CA ILE A 189 -4.17 22.23 -19.39
C ILE A 189 -4.40 23.70 -18.96
N ASP A 190 -4.44 24.62 -19.91
CA ASP A 190 -4.58 26.06 -19.66
C ASP A 190 -5.90 26.41 -18.96
N ALA A 191 -7.00 25.72 -19.27
CA ALA A 191 -8.29 25.95 -18.62
C ALA A 191 -8.32 25.53 -17.15
N TRP A 192 -7.54 24.52 -16.78
CA TRP A 192 -7.49 23.99 -15.42
C TRP A 192 -6.22 24.38 -14.65
N GLN A 193 -5.29 25.07 -15.30
CA GLN A 193 -4.03 25.45 -14.70
C GLN A 193 -4.15 26.27 -13.41
N PRO A 194 -5.07 27.21 -13.26
CA PRO A 194 -5.28 27.93 -12.00
C PRO A 194 -5.64 27.03 -10.83
N LEU A 195 -6.21 25.86 -11.12
CA LEU A 195 -6.62 24.86 -10.10
C LEU A 195 -5.49 23.93 -9.68
N ILE A 196 -4.36 23.95 -10.40
CA ILE A 196 -3.26 22.99 -10.23
C ILE A 196 -2.22 23.46 -9.20
N THR A 197 -2.36 24.64 -8.64
CA THR A 197 -1.31 25.28 -7.83
C THR A 197 -1.16 24.72 -6.43
N ALA A 198 -2.20 24.06 -5.87
CA ALA A 198 -2.16 23.62 -4.50
C ALA A 198 -2.02 22.09 -4.38
N THR A 199 -1.19 21.66 -3.45
CA THR A 199 -1.02 20.24 -3.12
C THR A 199 -2.31 19.58 -2.61
N LYS A 200 -3.24 20.38 -2.09
CA LYS A 200 -4.54 19.90 -1.61
C LYS A 200 -5.42 19.43 -2.78
N GLU A 201 -5.55 20.23 -3.83
CA GLU A 201 -6.35 19.89 -5.00
C GLU A 201 -5.79 18.64 -5.69
N GLN A 202 -4.48 18.49 -5.78
CA GLN A 202 -3.84 17.28 -6.33
C GLN A 202 -4.22 16.04 -5.52
N ARG A 203 -4.18 16.12 -4.20
CA ARG A 203 -4.55 15.02 -3.31
C ARG A 203 -6.04 14.70 -3.40
N ASP A 204 -6.87 15.71 -3.39
CA ASP A 204 -8.31 15.56 -3.38
C ASP A 204 -8.81 15.03 -4.73
N SER A 205 -8.29 15.54 -5.86
CA SER A 205 -8.59 15.00 -7.20
C SER A 205 -8.17 13.54 -7.35
N TYR A 206 -6.99 13.20 -6.85
CA TYR A 206 -6.51 11.82 -6.85
C TYR A 206 -7.43 10.90 -6.03
N SER A 207 -7.80 11.32 -4.82
CA SER A 207 -8.67 10.53 -3.94
C SER A 207 -10.06 10.33 -4.54
N CYS A 208 -10.65 11.37 -5.13
CA CYS A 208 -11.95 11.29 -5.81
C CYS A 208 -11.87 10.38 -7.05
N THR A 209 -10.81 10.47 -7.83
CA THR A 209 -10.60 9.60 -9.00
C THR A 209 -10.48 8.13 -8.60
N MET A 210 -9.72 7.83 -7.54
CA MET A 210 -9.59 6.46 -7.04
C MET A 210 -10.91 5.92 -6.48
N ALA A 211 -11.71 6.76 -5.82
CA ALA A 211 -13.05 6.38 -5.36
C ALA A 211 -13.98 6.08 -6.54
N ALA A 212 -14.01 6.95 -7.55
CA ALA A 212 -14.80 6.75 -8.77
C ALA A 212 -14.41 5.47 -9.51
N LEU A 213 -13.12 5.19 -9.66
CA LEU A 213 -12.61 3.94 -10.23
C LEU A 213 -13.07 2.71 -9.45
N GLY A 214 -12.99 2.77 -8.11
CA GLY A 214 -13.43 1.67 -7.24
C GLY A 214 -14.92 1.38 -7.32
N MET A 215 -15.73 2.42 -7.55
CA MET A 215 -17.18 2.30 -7.75
C MET A 215 -17.54 1.78 -9.15
N ALA A 216 -16.83 2.25 -10.17
CA ALA A 216 -17.12 1.92 -11.57
C ALA A 216 -16.60 0.52 -11.97
N SER A 217 -15.56 0.06 -11.31
CA SER A 217 -14.95 -1.24 -11.55
C SER A 217 -14.39 -1.79 -10.24
N PRO A 218 -15.04 -2.80 -9.61
CA PRO A 218 -14.71 -3.31 -8.29
C PRO A 218 -13.39 -4.10 -8.28
N ASN A 219 -12.30 -3.43 -8.56
CA ASN A 219 -10.97 -3.98 -8.54
C ASN A 219 -10.23 -3.60 -7.27
N ARG A 220 -9.18 -4.38 -6.97
CA ARG A 220 -8.28 -4.02 -5.87
C ARG A 220 -7.50 -2.77 -6.26
N ILE A 221 -7.77 -1.66 -5.59
CA ILE A 221 -7.02 -0.41 -5.71
C ILE A 221 -5.75 -0.56 -4.86
N GLY A 222 -4.62 -0.70 -5.51
CA GLY A 222 -3.29 -0.76 -4.87
C GLY A 222 -2.34 0.23 -5.50
N THR A 223 -1.16 0.41 -4.90
CA THR A 223 -0.14 1.35 -5.37
C THR A 223 0.31 1.12 -6.82
N GLU A 224 0.22 -0.11 -7.32
CA GLU A 224 0.59 -0.45 -8.70
C GLU A 224 -0.45 0.00 -9.73
N GLN A 225 -1.70 0.17 -9.32
CA GLN A 225 -2.81 0.61 -10.15
C GLN A 225 -2.89 2.13 -10.28
N VAL A 226 -2.12 2.87 -9.51
CA VAL A 226 -1.99 4.33 -9.60
C VAL A 226 -1.58 4.80 -10.99
N LEU A 227 -0.89 3.97 -11.76
CA LEU A 227 -0.50 4.27 -13.14
C LEU A 227 -1.68 4.43 -14.09
N LEU A 228 -2.88 4.02 -13.69
CA LEU A 228 -4.11 4.22 -14.46
C LEU A 228 -4.47 5.69 -14.68
N THR A 229 -4.05 6.57 -13.78
CA THR A 229 -4.30 8.02 -13.91
C THR A 229 -3.69 8.64 -15.16
N THR A 230 -2.82 7.93 -15.89
CA THR A 230 -2.25 8.37 -17.16
C THR A 230 -2.99 7.82 -18.38
N GLN A 231 -4.03 7.02 -18.17
CA GLN A 231 -4.80 6.40 -19.24
C GLN A 231 -6.17 7.05 -19.38
N ARG A 232 -6.71 6.99 -20.58
CA ARG A 232 -8.10 7.32 -20.86
C ARG A 232 -8.91 6.03 -21.00
N ILE A 233 -10.22 6.11 -20.73
CA ILE A 233 -11.13 4.99 -20.95
C ILE A 233 -11.14 4.63 -22.43
N GLN A 234 -10.95 3.34 -22.70
CA GLN A 234 -11.05 2.78 -24.04
C GLN A 234 -12.49 2.32 -24.28
N ARG A 235 -12.92 2.41 -25.51
CA ARG A 235 -14.28 2.04 -25.95
C ARG A 235 -14.17 1.02 -27.07
N HIS A 236 -14.98 -0.01 -26.98
CA HIS A 236 -15.16 -0.99 -28.04
C HIS A 236 -16.64 -1.16 -28.32
N THR A 237 -17.05 -0.91 -29.55
CA THR A 237 -18.44 -1.05 -29.99
C THR A 237 -18.57 -2.32 -30.79
N GLN A 238 -19.54 -3.15 -30.46
CA GLN A 238 -19.87 -4.40 -31.13
C GLN A 238 -21.38 -4.51 -31.32
N VAL A 239 -21.81 -5.20 -32.38
CA VAL A 239 -23.22 -5.51 -32.60
C VAL A 239 -23.53 -6.88 -32.00
N VAL A 240 -24.41 -6.91 -30.99
CA VAL A 240 -24.90 -8.12 -30.33
C VAL A 240 -26.41 -8.18 -30.51
N ASP A 241 -26.90 -9.26 -31.06
CA ASP A 241 -28.34 -9.45 -31.35
C ASP A 241 -28.99 -8.32 -32.15
N GLY A 242 -28.23 -7.71 -33.08
CA GLY A 242 -28.70 -6.61 -33.93
C GLY A 242 -28.73 -5.24 -33.25
N GLN A 243 -28.28 -5.15 -31.99
CA GLN A 243 -28.13 -3.90 -31.24
C GLN A 243 -26.66 -3.53 -31.08
N GLU A 244 -26.36 -2.26 -31.24
CA GLU A 244 -25.02 -1.73 -31.00
C GLU A 244 -24.75 -1.60 -29.47
N GLN A 245 -23.75 -2.32 -28.98
CA GLN A 245 -23.34 -2.26 -27.61
C GLN A 245 -21.92 -1.70 -27.47
N THR A 246 -21.76 -0.65 -26.70
CA THR A 246 -20.46 -0.06 -26.41
C THR A 246 -19.98 -0.50 -25.02
N VAL A 247 -18.80 -1.11 -25.01
CA VAL A 247 -18.14 -1.55 -23.79
C VAL A 247 -17.01 -0.59 -23.47
N HIS A 248 -16.96 -0.14 -22.22
CA HIS A 248 -15.92 0.73 -21.70
C HIS A 248 -14.95 -0.09 -20.83
N TYR A 249 -13.66 0.14 -21.01
CA TYR A 249 -12.64 -0.62 -20.25
C TYR A 249 -11.37 0.19 -20.01
N LEU A 250 -10.60 -0.27 -19.01
CA LEU A 250 -9.25 0.19 -18.71
C LEU A 250 -8.29 -0.99 -18.64
N ASN A 251 -7.05 -0.75 -19.00
CA ASN A 251 -5.97 -1.71 -18.81
C ASN A 251 -5.46 -1.60 -17.37
N TRP A 252 -5.60 -2.68 -16.62
CA TRP A 252 -5.14 -2.76 -15.24
C TRP A 252 -3.83 -3.51 -15.16
N ARG A 253 -2.93 -2.97 -14.37
CA ARG A 253 -1.68 -3.68 -14.09
C ARG A 253 -1.93 -4.83 -13.13
N GLY A 254 -1.40 -5.99 -13.47
CA GLY A 254 -1.47 -7.15 -12.61
C GLY A 254 -0.72 -6.91 -11.29
N SER A 255 -1.25 -7.43 -10.18
CA SER A 255 -0.62 -7.40 -8.87
C SER A 255 -0.33 -8.80 -8.37
N LYS A 256 0.66 -8.96 -7.50
CA LYS A 256 1.01 -10.25 -6.88
C LYS A 256 1.33 -11.38 -7.87
N GLY A 257 1.97 -11.06 -8.98
CA GLY A 257 2.36 -12.04 -10.01
C GLY A 257 1.30 -12.35 -11.06
N TYR A 258 0.15 -11.70 -11.01
CA TYR A 258 -0.85 -11.77 -12.08
C TYR A 258 -0.42 -10.89 -13.26
N LYS A 259 -0.80 -11.31 -14.47
CA LYS A 259 -0.58 -10.53 -15.70
C LYS A 259 -1.49 -9.31 -15.72
N ASP A 260 -1.11 -8.31 -16.52
CA ASP A 260 -1.96 -7.17 -16.83
C ASP A 260 -3.27 -7.66 -17.48
N ASN A 261 -4.37 -7.04 -17.12
CA ASN A 261 -5.71 -7.42 -17.57
C ASN A 261 -6.53 -6.20 -17.95
N GLN A 262 -7.58 -6.42 -18.72
CA GLN A 262 -8.59 -5.41 -19.04
C GLN A 262 -9.78 -5.62 -18.12
N ASN A 263 -10.27 -4.53 -17.55
CA ASN A 263 -11.46 -4.55 -16.71
C ASN A 263 -12.50 -3.59 -17.26
N HIS A 264 -13.73 -4.07 -17.29
CA HIS A 264 -14.86 -3.27 -17.72
C HIS A 264 -15.15 -2.17 -16.70
N ILE A 265 -15.57 -1.02 -17.23
CA ILE A 265 -16.08 0.11 -16.48
C ILE A 265 -17.59 0.16 -16.68
N ASN A 266 -18.35 0.39 -15.62
CA ASN A 266 -19.79 0.60 -15.71
C ASN A 266 -20.07 1.75 -16.70
N ALA A 267 -20.93 1.49 -17.68
CA ALA A 267 -21.22 2.44 -18.77
C ALA A 267 -21.75 3.79 -18.23
N GLU A 268 -22.60 3.75 -17.21
CA GLU A 268 -23.18 4.95 -16.58
C GLU A 268 -22.12 5.83 -15.88
N MET A 269 -21.03 5.23 -15.43
CA MET A 269 -19.94 5.93 -14.75
C MET A 269 -18.77 6.26 -15.69
N ALA A 270 -18.78 5.75 -16.91
CA ALA A 270 -17.62 5.83 -17.81
C ALA A 270 -17.19 7.28 -18.09
N GLU A 271 -18.14 8.17 -18.35
CA GLU A 271 -17.86 9.58 -18.60
C GLU A 271 -17.27 10.27 -17.35
N SER A 272 -17.86 10.06 -16.17
CA SER A 272 -17.36 10.61 -14.91
C SER A 272 -15.96 10.13 -14.59
N VAL A 273 -15.68 8.84 -14.79
CA VAL A 273 -14.36 8.26 -14.57
C VAL A 273 -13.34 8.80 -15.58
N ASP A 274 -13.71 8.91 -16.86
CA ASP A 274 -12.82 9.46 -17.89
C ASP A 274 -12.44 10.91 -17.59
N ARG A 275 -13.42 11.72 -17.18
CA ARG A 275 -13.24 13.11 -16.75
C ARG A 275 -12.29 13.18 -15.54
N ALA A 276 -12.51 12.35 -14.52
CA ALA A 276 -11.67 12.30 -13.33
C ALA A 276 -10.22 11.89 -13.66
N LEU A 277 -10.03 10.89 -14.51
CA LEU A 277 -8.71 10.47 -14.99
C LEU A 277 -7.99 11.60 -15.71
N HIS A 278 -8.71 12.28 -16.61
CA HIS A 278 -8.15 13.39 -17.36
C HIS A 278 -7.76 14.56 -16.47
N TYR A 279 -8.65 15.00 -15.57
CA TYR A 279 -8.36 16.06 -14.61
C TYR A 279 -7.17 15.71 -13.71
N THR A 280 -7.15 14.49 -13.15
CA THR A 280 -6.06 14.04 -12.31
C THR A 280 -4.74 13.94 -13.07
N LEU A 281 -4.77 13.55 -14.34
CA LEU A 281 -3.60 13.57 -15.20
C LEU A 281 -3.02 15.00 -15.29
N LEU A 282 -3.86 15.99 -15.50
CA LEU A 282 -3.44 17.39 -15.55
C LEU A 282 -2.98 17.91 -14.18
N ALA A 283 -3.78 17.70 -13.15
CA ALA A 283 -3.48 18.15 -11.78
C ALA A 283 -2.16 17.56 -11.22
N THR A 284 -1.77 16.38 -11.65
CA THR A 284 -0.52 15.73 -11.20
C THR A 284 0.69 16.01 -12.10
N GLU A 285 0.54 16.78 -13.18
CA GLU A 285 1.65 17.08 -14.09
C GLU A 285 2.82 17.82 -13.42
N PRO A 286 2.63 18.78 -12.50
CA PRO A 286 3.73 19.36 -11.74
C PRO A 286 4.53 18.33 -10.95
N ALA A 287 3.87 17.38 -10.32
CA ALA A 287 4.54 16.30 -9.59
C ALA A 287 5.32 15.36 -10.54
N ARG A 288 4.77 15.07 -11.71
CA ARG A 288 5.48 14.29 -12.75
C ARG A 288 6.69 15.04 -13.32
N ALA A 289 6.61 16.35 -13.46
CA ALA A 289 7.74 17.17 -13.83
C ALA A 289 8.89 17.06 -12.81
N LEU A 290 8.59 17.10 -11.50
CA LEU A 290 9.58 16.85 -10.46
C LEU A 290 10.20 15.46 -10.57
N VAL A 291 9.41 14.41 -10.84
CA VAL A 291 9.93 13.05 -11.03
C VAL A 291 10.87 13.00 -12.24
N ARG A 292 10.53 13.67 -13.36
CA ARG A 292 11.41 13.76 -14.54
C ARG A 292 12.73 14.46 -14.20
N PHE A 293 12.67 15.53 -13.42
CA PHE A 293 13.85 16.23 -12.92
C PHE A 293 14.73 15.33 -12.03
N TYR A 294 14.17 14.69 -11.02
CA TYR A 294 14.94 13.82 -10.11
C TYR A 294 15.58 12.63 -10.82
N ARG A 295 14.94 12.09 -11.85
CA ARG A 295 15.51 11.01 -12.66
C ARG A 295 16.75 11.45 -13.46
N LYS A 296 16.79 12.68 -13.92
CA LYS A 296 17.91 13.24 -14.69
C LYS A 296 17.94 14.78 -14.57
N PRO A 297 18.60 15.35 -13.53
CA PRO A 297 18.64 16.79 -13.29
C PRO A 297 19.31 17.61 -14.41
N THR A 298 20.14 16.97 -15.22
CA THR A 298 20.82 17.61 -16.38
C THR A 298 19.96 17.68 -17.64
N ARG A 299 18.70 17.25 -17.57
CA ARG A 299 17.76 17.28 -18.71
C ARG A 299 17.37 18.74 -19.03
N PRO A 300 17.18 19.11 -20.30
CA PRO A 300 16.64 20.41 -20.68
C PRO A 300 15.29 20.68 -20.00
N LEU A 301 15.07 21.94 -19.60
CA LEU A 301 13.84 22.32 -18.88
C LEU A 301 12.55 21.94 -19.63
N LYS A 302 12.51 22.13 -20.95
CA LYS A 302 11.37 21.73 -21.77
C LYS A 302 10.99 20.25 -21.60
N ASP A 303 12.00 19.36 -21.49
CA ASP A 303 11.77 17.91 -21.34
C ASP A 303 11.39 17.56 -19.89
N VAL A 304 11.76 18.41 -18.93
CA VAL A 304 11.33 18.29 -17.53
C VAL A 304 9.87 18.72 -17.39
N LEU A 305 9.49 19.84 -17.97
CA LEU A 305 8.12 20.37 -17.91
C LEU A 305 7.13 19.43 -18.61
N GLY A 306 7.52 18.82 -19.75
CA GLY A 306 6.60 18.03 -20.58
C GLY A 306 5.46 18.92 -21.09
N ASP A 307 4.21 18.49 -20.81
CA ASP A 307 3.01 19.22 -21.22
C ASP A 307 2.62 20.35 -20.25
N PHE A 308 3.32 20.47 -19.11
CA PHE A 308 3.04 21.53 -18.13
C PHE A 308 3.48 22.90 -18.68
N LYS A 309 2.57 23.86 -18.60
CA LYS A 309 2.84 25.26 -18.97
C LYS A 309 2.91 26.11 -17.70
N PRO A 310 4.11 26.61 -17.34
CA PRO A 310 4.22 27.57 -16.25
C PRO A 310 3.42 28.86 -16.53
N SER A 311 2.98 29.55 -15.48
CA SER A 311 2.29 30.83 -15.64
C SER A 311 3.19 31.88 -16.31
N ASP A 312 2.59 32.80 -17.05
CA ASP A 312 3.31 33.89 -17.70
C ASP A 312 4.07 34.75 -16.69
N GLU A 313 3.52 34.94 -15.48
CA GLU A 313 4.15 35.65 -14.38
C GLU A 313 5.48 34.98 -13.98
N ASN A 314 5.47 33.65 -13.80
CA ASN A 314 6.65 32.88 -13.42
C ASN A 314 7.69 32.82 -14.56
N ILE A 315 7.22 32.75 -15.80
CA ILE A 315 8.10 32.82 -16.98
C ILE A 315 8.77 34.22 -17.08
N ALA A 316 8.01 35.28 -16.89
CA ALA A 316 8.52 36.65 -16.93
C ALA A 316 9.51 36.92 -15.80
N LEU A 317 9.24 36.39 -14.61
CA LEU A 317 10.10 36.53 -13.43
C LEU A 317 11.43 35.80 -13.60
N LEU A 318 11.42 34.56 -14.02
CA LEU A 318 12.61 33.69 -14.06
C LEU A 318 13.34 33.72 -15.40
N LYS A 319 12.67 34.13 -16.48
CA LYS A 319 13.22 34.12 -17.86
C LYS A 319 13.98 32.82 -18.17
N PRO A 320 13.36 31.64 -17.99
CA PRO A 320 14.06 30.37 -18.03
C PRO A 320 14.54 30.05 -19.46
N SER A 321 15.71 29.41 -19.56
CA SER A 321 16.16 28.84 -20.83
C SER A 321 15.61 27.44 -21.00
N MET A 322 14.63 27.25 -21.89
CA MET A 322 13.95 25.97 -22.12
C MET A 322 14.87 24.84 -22.59
N ASN A 323 15.97 25.18 -23.26
CA ASN A 323 16.95 24.21 -23.79
C ASN A 323 18.10 23.89 -22.84
N LYS A 324 18.13 24.47 -21.63
CA LYS A 324 19.14 24.22 -20.62
C LYS A 324 18.55 23.55 -19.38
N PRO A 325 19.35 22.82 -18.60
CA PRO A 325 18.95 22.37 -17.27
C PRO A 325 18.58 23.56 -16.37
N THR A 326 17.73 23.30 -15.39
CA THR A 326 17.36 24.29 -14.37
C THR A 326 17.70 23.79 -12.98
N LEU A 327 17.69 24.68 -12.00
CA LEU A 327 17.85 24.35 -10.59
C LEU A 327 16.50 23.92 -9.98
N LEU A 328 16.53 23.07 -8.96
CA LEU A 328 15.33 22.56 -8.30
C LEU A 328 14.42 23.69 -7.77
N LEU A 329 14.98 24.71 -7.16
CA LEU A 329 14.22 25.84 -6.62
C LEU A 329 13.52 26.64 -7.73
N ARG A 330 14.22 26.88 -8.85
CA ARG A 330 13.63 27.54 -10.03
C ARG A 330 12.52 26.68 -10.64
N LEU A 331 12.73 25.38 -10.71
CA LEU A 331 11.69 24.45 -11.17
C LEU A 331 10.46 24.49 -10.26
N GLY A 332 10.66 24.48 -8.94
CA GLY A 332 9.55 24.54 -7.98
C GLY A 332 8.71 25.83 -8.12
N LEU A 333 9.36 26.96 -8.40
CA LEU A 333 8.65 28.22 -8.68
C LEU A 333 7.90 28.14 -10.02
N LEU A 334 8.53 27.61 -11.08
CA LEU A 334 7.86 27.44 -12.38
C LEU A 334 6.64 26.53 -12.29
N LEU A 335 6.71 25.50 -11.45
CA LEU A 335 5.63 24.55 -11.22
C LEU A 335 4.53 25.07 -10.26
N GLY A 336 4.71 26.24 -9.65
CA GLY A 336 3.71 26.83 -8.75
C GLY A 336 3.68 26.23 -7.35
N PHE A 337 4.72 25.48 -6.91
CA PHE A 337 4.78 24.94 -5.54
C PHE A 337 5.03 26.00 -4.48
N PHE A 338 5.50 27.16 -4.87
CA PHE A 338 5.65 28.34 -4.02
C PHE A 338 5.61 29.60 -4.88
N ASP A 339 5.21 30.70 -4.27
CA ASP A 339 5.15 32.02 -4.89
C ASP A 339 6.52 32.69 -4.74
N GLY A 340 6.99 33.37 -5.78
CA GLY A 340 8.21 34.19 -5.72
C GLY A 340 8.15 35.35 -4.72
N ARG A 341 6.96 35.68 -4.22
CA ARG A 341 6.70 36.64 -3.14
C ARG A 341 6.85 36.02 -1.76
N ASP A 342 6.71 34.72 -1.64
CA ASP A 342 6.91 34.03 -0.38
C ASP A 342 8.38 34.12 -0.01
N LYS A 343 8.63 34.52 1.22
CA LYS A 343 9.99 34.45 1.77
C LYS A 343 10.43 33.00 1.68
N CYS A 344 11.36 32.70 0.80
CA CYS A 344 11.88 31.36 0.61
C CYS A 344 12.04 30.65 1.94
N VAL A 345 11.35 29.52 2.12
CA VAL A 345 11.59 28.63 3.23
C VAL A 345 13.04 28.20 3.12
N ARG A 346 13.89 28.66 4.03
CA ARG A 346 15.31 28.31 4.06
C ARG A 346 15.41 26.85 4.49
N PHE A 347 15.55 25.95 3.55
CA PHE A 347 15.72 24.53 3.85
C PHE A 347 17.05 24.21 4.52
N SER A 348 18.09 25.00 4.28
CA SER A 348 19.36 24.92 5.01
C SER A 348 20.23 26.15 4.72
N PRO A 349 21.24 26.46 5.56
CA PRO A 349 22.25 27.49 5.27
C PRO A 349 23.00 27.24 3.95
N ASP A 350 23.10 25.99 3.52
CA ASP A 350 23.85 25.58 2.31
C ASP A 350 23.12 25.87 1.00
N THR A 351 21.83 26.22 1.05
CA THR A 351 21.03 26.58 -0.13
C THR A 351 21.09 28.06 -0.48
N LYS A 352 21.89 28.86 0.25
CA LYS A 352 21.97 30.32 0.10
C LYS A 352 22.49 30.77 -1.26
N GLY A 353 23.18 29.91 -2.01
CA GLY A 353 23.70 30.21 -3.35
C GLY A 353 22.86 29.65 -4.51
N ALA A 354 21.70 29.04 -4.22
CA ALA A 354 20.91 28.38 -5.25
C ALA A 354 19.79 29.27 -5.84
N ILE A 355 19.62 30.48 -5.32
CA ILE A 355 18.56 31.43 -5.72
C ILE A 355 19.13 32.60 -6.53
N ASP A 356 20.43 32.92 -6.37
CA ASP A 356 21.15 33.88 -7.17
C ASP A 356 21.69 33.23 -8.45
#